data_8709b756a382285f7e2c27cd84dcd918
#
_entry.id   8709b756a382285f7e2c27cd84dcd918
#
_cell.length_a   1.000
_cell.length_b   1.000
_cell.length_c   1.000
_cell.angle_alpha   90.00
_cell.angle_beta   90.00
_cell.angle_gamma   90.00
#
_symmetry.space_group_name_H-M   'P 1'
#
loop_
_entity.id
_entity.type
_entity.pdbx_description
1 polymer ?
#
loop_
_entity_poly.entity_id
_entity_poly.type
_entity_poly.pdbx_seq_one_letter_code
_entity_poly.pdbx_strand_id
1 'polypeptide(L)'
;MSASQEPVIVVGVDGSPSSIQALKWAIGQAALTSASIEAVIAWHYPQSYGVPFPDDVNYDELATETLAKSIVAASNARSSGPEAAVKISSFVAEGHPAQILLDRSADASLLVVGSRGHGGFAEALLGSVSQHVVHHALCPVVIIRDREA
;
A
#
# COMPACT_ATOMS: atom_id res chain seq x y z
N MET A 1 20.15 -21.15 8.70
CA MET A 1 20.35 -19.75 8.62
C MET A 1 19.61 -19.14 7.44
N SER A 2 18.81 -18.17 7.71
CA SER A 2 17.93 -17.60 6.69
C SER A 2 18.55 -16.38 6.00
N ALA A 3 19.86 -16.35 5.91
CA ALA A 3 20.57 -15.22 5.34
C ALA A 3 20.20 -14.93 3.89
N SER A 4 19.55 -15.88 3.24
CA SER A 4 19.18 -15.75 1.83
C SER A 4 17.82 -15.12 1.60
N GLN A 5 17.09 -14.77 2.66
CA GLN A 5 15.80 -14.14 2.46
C GLN A 5 15.97 -12.69 1.99
N GLU A 6 15.43 -12.41 0.83
CA GLU A 6 15.42 -11.04 0.31
C GLU A 6 14.59 -10.15 1.21
N PRO A 7 15.03 -8.91 1.44
CA PRO A 7 14.19 -7.97 2.16
C PRO A 7 12.92 -7.67 1.37
N VAL A 8 11.83 -7.47 2.10
CA VAL A 8 10.53 -7.15 1.49
C VAL A 8 10.08 -5.80 1.99
N ILE A 9 9.66 -4.96 1.07
CA ILE A 9 9.03 -3.68 1.38
C ILE A 9 7.53 -3.85 1.17
N VAL A 10 6.76 -3.66 2.22
CA VAL A 10 5.30 -3.70 2.15
C VAL A 10 4.77 -2.30 1.89
N VAL A 11 3.88 -2.16 0.92
CA VAL A 11 3.31 -0.86 0.54
C VAL A 11 1.79 -0.94 0.65
N GLY A 12 1.20 -0.03 1.39
CA GLY A 12 -0.25 0.09 1.48
C GLY A 12 -0.80 0.86 0.29
N VAL A 13 -1.77 0.28 -0.41
CA VAL A 13 -2.37 0.87 -1.60
C VAL A 13 -3.87 0.97 -1.40
N ASP A 14 -4.45 2.12 -1.75
CA ASP A 14 -5.90 2.32 -1.73
C ASP A 14 -6.41 3.01 -3.00
N GLY A 15 -5.54 3.16 -3.99
CA GLY A 15 -5.88 3.83 -5.24
C GLY A 15 -5.73 5.35 -5.21
N SER A 16 -5.47 5.93 -4.04
CA SER A 16 -5.28 7.37 -3.93
C SER A 16 -3.97 7.80 -4.56
N PRO A 17 -3.86 9.07 -4.99
CA PRO A 17 -2.58 9.59 -5.50
C PRO A 17 -1.44 9.42 -4.51
N SER A 18 -1.72 9.60 -3.23
CA SER A 18 -0.72 9.45 -2.17
C SER A 18 -0.17 8.02 -2.11
N SER A 19 -1.04 7.02 -2.23
CA SER A 19 -0.59 5.62 -2.20
C SER A 19 0.20 5.26 -3.47
N ILE A 20 -0.14 5.85 -4.61
CA ILE A 20 0.63 5.64 -5.84
C ILE A 20 2.02 6.26 -5.71
N GLN A 21 2.13 7.43 -5.11
CA GLN A 21 3.44 8.04 -4.82
C GLN A 21 4.25 7.17 -3.85
N ALA A 22 3.59 6.60 -2.85
CA ALA A 22 4.24 5.67 -1.93
C ALA A 22 4.82 4.47 -2.68
N LEU A 23 4.05 3.92 -3.61
CA LEU A 23 4.50 2.78 -4.40
C LEU A 23 5.69 3.15 -5.30
N LYS A 24 5.66 4.34 -5.93
CA LYS A 24 6.80 4.83 -6.72
C LYS A 24 8.06 4.95 -5.89
N TRP A 25 7.95 5.54 -4.71
CA TRP A 25 9.09 5.69 -3.82
C TRP A 25 9.65 4.32 -3.42
N ALA A 26 8.75 3.38 -3.09
CA ALA A 26 9.14 2.04 -2.67
C ALA A 26 9.88 1.30 -3.79
N ILE A 27 9.45 1.47 -5.04
CA ILE A 27 10.13 0.84 -6.18
C ILE A 27 11.57 1.33 -6.27
N GLY A 28 11.78 2.64 -6.14
CA GLY A 28 13.14 3.20 -6.13
C GLY A 28 13.98 2.67 -4.98
N GLN A 29 13.39 2.59 -3.79
CA GLN A 29 14.10 2.08 -2.63
C GLN A 29 14.42 0.59 -2.77
N ALA A 30 13.49 -0.20 -3.31
CA ALA A 30 13.71 -1.61 -3.55
C ALA A 30 14.86 -1.85 -4.52
N ALA A 31 14.96 -1.03 -5.56
CA ALA A 31 16.07 -1.12 -6.50
C ALA A 31 17.41 -0.87 -5.84
N LEU A 32 17.46 0.06 -4.89
CA LEU A 32 18.69 0.40 -4.18
C LEU A 32 19.10 -0.67 -3.17
N THR A 33 18.14 -1.38 -2.59
CA THR A 33 18.40 -2.32 -1.50
C THR A 33 18.25 -3.78 -1.91
N SER A 34 17.99 -4.05 -3.17
CA SER A 34 17.74 -5.40 -3.68
C SER A 34 16.55 -6.06 -2.98
N ALA A 35 15.55 -5.27 -2.65
CA ALA A 35 14.33 -5.75 -2.02
C ALA A 35 13.27 -6.08 -3.07
N SER A 36 12.29 -6.88 -2.68
CA SER A 36 11.04 -7.03 -3.43
C SER A 36 9.95 -6.20 -2.78
N ILE A 37 8.85 -6.02 -3.49
CA ILE A 37 7.71 -5.26 -2.99
C ILE A 37 6.51 -6.18 -2.87
N GLU A 38 5.79 -6.03 -1.77
CA GLU A 38 4.44 -6.57 -1.63
C GLU A 38 3.47 -5.40 -1.55
N ALA A 39 2.68 -5.21 -2.61
CA ALA A 39 1.67 -4.17 -2.63
C ALA A 39 0.37 -4.74 -2.06
N VAL A 40 -0.16 -4.09 -1.04
CA VAL A 40 -1.27 -4.60 -0.24
C VAL A 40 -2.45 -3.67 -0.35
N ILE A 41 -3.61 -4.21 -0.68
CA ILE A 41 -4.87 -3.48 -0.61
C ILE A 41 -5.85 -4.27 0.24
N ALA A 42 -6.58 -3.55 1.09
CA ALA A 42 -7.62 -4.12 1.93
C ALA A 42 -8.96 -3.59 1.47
N TRP A 43 -9.99 -4.42 1.60
CA TRP A 43 -11.36 -3.99 1.32
C TRP A 43 -12.27 -4.51 2.42
N HIS A 44 -13.39 -3.85 2.61
CA HIS A 44 -14.43 -4.31 3.52
C HIS A 44 -15.77 -3.81 3.02
N TYR A 45 -16.82 -4.50 3.44
CA TYR A 45 -18.15 -4.04 3.07
C TYR A 45 -18.43 -2.71 3.73
N PRO A 46 -18.98 -1.75 2.97
CA PRO A 46 -19.34 -0.46 3.56
C PRO A 46 -20.39 -0.67 4.66
N GLN A 47 -20.30 0.13 5.71
CA GLN A 47 -21.33 0.11 6.75
C GLN A 47 -22.58 0.78 6.20
N SER A 48 -23.69 0.04 6.24
CA SER A 48 -24.91 0.53 5.60
C SER A 48 -25.99 0.80 6.63
N TYR A 49 -25.88 1.54 7.53
CA TYR A 49 -26.89 1.95 8.52
C TYR A 49 -28.34 1.83 8.02
N GLY A 50 -28.77 0.59 7.73
CA GLY A 50 -30.12 0.32 7.24
C GLY A 50 -30.33 0.45 5.74
N VAL A 51 -29.31 0.77 4.98
CA VAL A 51 -29.38 0.85 3.51
C VAL A 51 -28.83 -0.47 2.95
N PRO A 52 -29.60 -1.18 2.07
CA PRO A 52 -29.11 -2.43 1.49
C PRO A 52 -27.87 -2.21 0.63
N PHE A 53 -26.94 -3.14 0.70
CA PHE A 53 -25.81 -3.15 -0.22
C PHE A 53 -26.26 -3.58 -1.59
N PRO A 54 -25.63 -3.07 -2.67
CA PRO A 54 -25.80 -3.66 -3.99
C PRO A 54 -25.20 -5.06 -3.95
N ASP A 55 -26.04 -6.08 -4.12
CA ASP A 55 -25.60 -7.47 -4.07
C ASP A 55 -24.73 -7.86 -5.26
N ASP A 56 -24.73 -7.07 -6.30
CA ASP A 56 -24.00 -7.32 -7.55
C ASP A 56 -22.61 -6.74 -7.57
N VAL A 57 -22.16 -6.09 -6.49
CA VAL A 57 -20.82 -5.51 -6.43
C VAL A 57 -19.84 -6.51 -5.84
N ASN A 58 -18.81 -6.84 -6.60
CA ASN A 58 -17.72 -7.68 -6.12
C ASN A 58 -16.59 -6.78 -5.64
N TYR A 59 -16.53 -6.56 -4.34
CA TYR A 59 -15.53 -5.65 -3.75
C TYR A 59 -14.12 -6.22 -3.87
N ASP A 60 -13.97 -7.53 -3.87
CA ASP A 60 -12.69 -8.17 -4.07
C ASP A 60 -12.14 -7.87 -5.46
N GLU A 61 -12.98 -7.97 -6.49
CA GLU A 61 -12.58 -7.63 -7.85
C GLU A 61 -12.22 -6.15 -7.99
N LEU A 62 -13.02 -5.27 -7.37
CA LEU A 62 -12.74 -3.84 -7.40
C LEU A 62 -11.39 -3.53 -6.76
N ALA A 63 -11.10 -4.15 -5.62
CA ALA A 63 -9.82 -3.96 -4.95
C ALA A 63 -8.67 -4.50 -5.81
N THR A 64 -8.86 -5.65 -6.41
CA THR A 64 -7.86 -6.25 -7.29
C THR A 64 -7.55 -5.34 -8.48
N GLU A 65 -8.59 -4.78 -9.10
CA GLU A 65 -8.41 -3.85 -10.21
C GLU A 65 -7.72 -2.56 -9.76
N THR A 66 -8.11 -2.02 -8.61
CA THR A 66 -7.50 -0.81 -8.07
C THR A 66 -6.01 -1.03 -7.82
N LEU A 67 -5.67 -2.17 -7.25
CA LEU A 67 -4.27 -2.49 -6.99
C LEU A 67 -3.49 -2.63 -8.30
N ALA A 68 -4.04 -3.34 -9.27
CA ALA A 68 -3.38 -3.52 -10.56
C ALA A 68 -3.16 -2.18 -11.26
N LYS A 69 -4.16 -1.32 -11.28
CA LYS A 69 -4.03 0.01 -11.88
C LYS A 69 -3.00 0.88 -11.16
N SER A 70 -2.95 0.77 -9.83
CA SER A 70 -1.98 1.52 -9.04
C SER A 70 -0.55 1.06 -9.33
N ILE A 71 -0.35 -0.24 -9.46
CA ILE A 71 0.97 -0.78 -9.81
C ILE A 71 1.39 -0.32 -11.21
N VAL A 72 0.48 -0.35 -12.17
CA VAL A 72 0.78 0.14 -13.52
C VAL A 72 1.15 1.62 -13.49
N ALA A 73 0.36 2.42 -12.79
CA ALA A 73 0.62 3.87 -12.69
C ALA A 73 1.97 4.15 -12.05
N ALA A 74 2.32 3.41 -11.01
CA ALA A 74 3.60 3.59 -10.33
C ALA A 74 4.77 3.08 -11.16
N SER A 75 4.52 2.11 -12.04
CA SER A 75 5.57 1.45 -12.82
C SER A 75 5.87 2.16 -14.14
N ASN A 76 5.05 3.10 -14.58
CA ASN A 76 5.19 3.73 -15.90
C ASN A 76 6.56 4.40 -16.10
N ALA A 77 7.19 4.84 -15.03
CA ALA A 77 8.49 5.50 -15.12
C ALA A 77 9.67 4.52 -15.04
N ARG A 78 9.40 3.23 -14.84
CA ARG A 78 10.47 2.24 -14.64
C ARG A 78 10.65 1.33 -15.85
N SER A 79 10.69 1.90 -17.03
CA SER A 79 10.82 1.13 -18.25
C SER A 79 12.22 0.56 -18.46
N SER A 80 13.20 1.06 -17.76
CA SER A 80 14.59 0.62 -17.89
C SER A 80 15.34 0.85 -16.57
N GLY A 81 16.53 0.26 -16.47
CA GLY A 81 17.38 0.44 -15.31
C GLY A 81 17.06 -0.53 -14.18
N PRO A 82 17.66 -0.31 -12.99
CA PRO A 82 17.50 -1.22 -11.85
C PRO A 82 16.05 -1.37 -11.38
N GLU A 83 15.24 -0.32 -11.52
CA GLU A 83 13.86 -0.35 -11.07
C GLU A 83 13.01 -1.33 -11.88
N ALA A 84 13.36 -1.56 -13.15
CA ALA A 84 12.64 -2.52 -13.99
C ALA A 84 12.75 -3.95 -13.48
N ALA A 85 13.78 -4.26 -12.72
CA ALA A 85 14.03 -5.60 -12.19
C ALA A 85 13.36 -5.85 -10.85
N VAL A 86 12.76 -4.85 -10.23
CA VAL A 86 12.10 -5.00 -8.92
C VAL A 86 10.88 -5.89 -9.07
N LYS A 87 10.80 -6.91 -8.22
CA LYS A 87 9.64 -7.81 -8.20
C LYS A 87 8.55 -7.21 -7.34
N ILE A 88 7.35 -7.17 -7.89
CA ILE A 88 6.18 -6.64 -7.17
C ILE A 88 5.13 -7.73 -7.12
N SER A 89 4.76 -8.14 -5.92
CA SER A 89 3.65 -9.05 -5.69
C SER A 89 2.44 -8.28 -5.15
N SER A 90 1.27 -8.85 -5.31
CA SER A 90 0.01 -8.23 -4.90
C SER A 90 -0.63 -9.06 -3.80
N PHE A 91 -1.21 -8.39 -2.82
CA PHE A 91 -1.96 -9.03 -1.77
C PHE A 91 -3.27 -8.27 -1.57
N VAL A 92 -4.39 -8.97 -1.76
CA VAL A 92 -5.72 -8.41 -1.61
C VAL A 92 -6.42 -9.17 -0.49
N ALA A 93 -6.98 -8.46 0.47
CA ALA A 93 -7.64 -9.11 1.60
C ALA A 93 -8.83 -8.31 2.07
N GLU A 94 -9.81 -9.03 2.60
CA GLU A 94 -10.92 -8.41 3.30
C GLU A 94 -10.51 -8.09 4.74
N GLY A 95 -10.77 -6.88 5.18
CA GLY A 95 -10.52 -6.48 6.55
C GLY A 95 -10.10 -5.04 6.69
N HIS A 96 -9.67 -4.69 7.88
CA HIS A 96 -9.25 -3.35 8.22
C HIS A 96 -7.87 -3.07 7.61
N PRO A 97 -7.71 -2.00 6.82
CA PRO A 97 -6.43 -1.74 6.15
C PRO A 97 -5.24 -1.66 7.10
N ALA A 98 -5.39 -0.94 8.21
CA ALA A 98 -4.28 -0.80 9.15
C ALA A 98 -3.86 -2.14 9.74
N GLN A 99 -4.82 -2.97 10.14
CA GLN A 99 -4.51 -4.27 10.72
C GLN A 99 -3.85 -5.19 9.71
N ILE A 100 -4.35 -5.20 8.48
CA ILE A 100 -3.78 -6.02 7.42
C ILE A 100 -2.34 -5.60 7.14
N LEU A 101 -2.09 -4.30 7.07
CA LEU A 101 -0.73 -3.79 6.85
C LEU A 101 0.21 -4.16 8.00
N LEU A 102 -0.27 -4.08 9.23
CA LEU A 102 0.53 -4.48 10.39
C LEU A 102 0.89 -5.96 10.34
N ASP A 103 -0.08 -6.79 10.00
CA ASP A 103 0.14 -8.24 9.91
C ASP A 103 1.12 -8.58 8.78
N ARG A 104 0.95 -7.96 7.62
CA ARG A 104 1.81 -8.25 6.46
C ARG A 104 3.23 -7.70 6.62
N SER A 105 3.39 -6.65 7.40
CA SER A 105 4.69 -6.00 7.55
C SER A 105 5.47 -6.45 8.78
N ALA A 106 4.95 -7.38 9.55
CA ALA A 106 5.59 -7.80 10.81
C ALA A 106 7.05 -8.21 10.62
N ASP A 107 7.36 -8.91 9.53
CA ASP A 107 8.71 -9.35 9.22
C ASP A 107 9.33 -8.63 8.02
N ALA A 108 8.69 -7.54 7.58
CA ALA A 108 9.20 -6.76 6.46
C ALA A 108 10.39 -5.90 6.88
N SER A 109 11.18 -5.53 5.90
CA SER A 109 12.28 -4.58 6.14
C SER A 109 11.76 -3.14 6.25
N LEU A 110 10.59 -2.87 5.68
CA LEU A 110 10.04 -1.53 5.61
C LEU A 110 8.56 -1.59 5.29
N LEU A 111 7.78 -0.69 5.89
CA LEU A 111 6.38 -0.47 5.53
C LEU A 111 6.27 0.95 4.99
N VAL A 112 5.71 1.11 3.79
CA VAL A 112 5.55 2.39 3.15
C VAL A 112 4.08 2.68 2.94
N VAL A 113 3.62 3.84 3.37
CA VAL A 113 2.23 4.27 3.18
C VAL A 113 2.21 5.72 2.76
N GLY A 114 1.16 6.13 2.06
CA GLY A 114 0.91 7.55 1.82
C GLY A 114 0.45 8.23 3.11
N SER A 115 0.62 9.53 3.15
CA SER A 115 0.19 10.29 4.34
C SER A 115 -1.32 10.38 4.45
N ARG A 116 -2.06 10.20 3.34
CA ARG A 116 -3.52 10.27 3.31
C ARG A 116 -4.06 9.18 2.40
N GLY A 117 -5.27 8.73 2.73
CA GLY A 117 -6.02 7.84 1.87
C GLY A 117 -7.29 8.51 1.39
N HIS A 118 -8.20 7.71 0.86
CA HIS A 118 -9.52 8.20 0.45
C HIS A 118 -10.34 8.62 1.68
N GLY A 119 -11.04 9.72 1.58
CA GLY A 119 -11.96 10.17 2.60
C GLY A 119 -11.33 10.77 3.84
N GLY A 120 -10.05 11.06 3.81
CA GLY A 120 -9.39 11.71 4.94
C GLY A 120 -9.77 13.17 5.07
N PHE A 121 -9.59 13.71 6.26
CA PHE A 121 -9.79 15.14 6.49
C PHE A 121 -8.61 15.90 5.88
N ALA A 122 -8.93 16.94 5.10
CA ALA A 122 -7.90 17.73 4.41
C ALA A 122 -6.90 18.38 5.37
N GLU A 123 -7.34 18.64 6.59
CA GLU A 123 -6.52 19.31 7.61
C GLU A 123 -5.68 18.36 8.43
N ALA A 124 -5.92 17.05 8.34
CA ALA A 124 -5.15 16.08 9.08
C ALA A 124 -3.74 15.96 8.49
N LEU A 125 -2.74 15.90 9.36
CA LEU A 125 -1.35 15.68 8.92
C LEU A 125 -1.17 14.27 8.41
N LEU A 126 -1.83 13.29 9.03
CA LEU A 126 -1.81 11.90 8.62
C LEU A 126 -3.22 11.36 8.56
N GLY A 127 -3.47 10.45 7.64
CA GLY A 127 -4.73 9.71 7.58
C GLY A 127 -4.83 8.70 8.72
N SER A 128 -6.02 8.12 8.90
CA SER A 128 -6.25 7.16 9.98
C SER A 128 -5.38 5.91 9.87
N VAL A 129 -5.22 5.39 8.66
CA VAL A 129 -4.40 4.19 8.45
C VAL A 129 -2.93 4.49 8.76
N SER A 130 -2.40 5.60 8.23
CA SER A 130 -1.00 5.96 8.45
C SER A 130 -0.71 6.24 9.93
N GLN A 131 -1.62 6.92 10.64
CA GLN A 131 -1.46 7.11 12.09
C GLN A 131 -1.42 5.79 12.82
N HIS A 132 -2.30 4.88 12.50
CA HIS A 132 -2.39 3.59 13.18
C HIS A 132 -1.12 2.76 12.97
N VAL A 133 -0.63 2.69 11.74
CA VAL A 133 0.57 1.90 11.47
C VAL A 133 1.83 2.53 12.08
N VAL A 134 1.90 3.86 12.13
CA VAL A 134 3.03 4.54 12.79
C VAL A 134 3.12 4.14 14.26
N HIS A 135 1.99 4.03 14.94
CA HIS A 135 1.99 3.70 16.37
C HIS A 135 2.23 2.23 16.66
N HIS A 136 1.93 1.33 15.72
CA HIS A 136 1.90 -0.11 16.03
C HIS A 136 2.82 -0.97 15.17
N ALA A 137 3.47 -0.43 14.15
CA ALA A 137 4.31 -1.24 13.27
C ALA A 137 5.51 -1.81 14.02
N LEU A 138 5.89 -3.03 13.62
CA LEU A 138 7.05 -3.72 14.17
C LEU A 138 8.31 -3.50 13.32
N CYS A 139 8.17 -2.85 12.18
CA CYS A 139 9.29 -2.51 11.30
C CYS A 139 9.32 -0.99 11.09
N PRO A 140 10.39 -0.47 10.48
CA PRO A 140 10.42 0.97 10.12
C PRO A 140 9.29 1.32 9.16
N VAL A 141 8.74 2.51 9.34
CA VAL A 141 7.64 3.03 8.53
C VAL A 141 8.08 4.29 7.81
N VAL A 142 7.81 4.34 6.52
CA VAL A 142 8.02 5.56 5.72
C VAL A 142 6.66 6.10 5.32
N ILE A 143 6.47 7.38 5.57
CA ILE A 143 5.26 8.09 5.20
C ILE A 143 5.59 8.98 4.01
N ILE A 144 4.90 8.77 2.90
CA ILE A 144 5.09 9.59 1.71
C ILE A 144 4.04 10.68 1.70
N ARG A 145 4.49 11.90 1.77
CA ARG A 145 3.61 13.05 1.81
C ARG A 145 3.18 13.42 0.40
N ASP A 146 1.90 13.71 0.26
CA ASP A 146 1.39 14.20 -0.99
C ASP A 146 1.80 15.66 -1.15
N ARG A 147 2.59 15.94 -2.16
CA ARG A 147 3.01 17.31 -2.46
C ARG A 147 2.08 17.88 -3.50
N GLU A 148 1.12 18.61 -3.05
CA GLU A 148 0.36 19.44 -3.98
C GLU A 148 1.12 20.70 -4.27
N ALA A 149 1.26 20.94 -5.53
CA ALA A 149 1.88 22.18 -5.98
C ALA A 149 0.95 23.36 -5.73
#